data_96113bc67d3cd2b0321f8447e07ea58e
#
_entry.id   96113bc67d3cd2b0321f8447e07ea58e
#
_cell.length_a   1.000
_cell.length_b   1.000
_cell.length_c   1.000
_cell.angle_alpha   90.00
_cell.angle_beta   90.00
_cell.angle_gamma   90.00
#
_symmetry.space_group_name_H-M   'P 1'
#
loop_
_entity.id
_entity.type
_entity.pdbx_description
1 polymer ?
#
loop_
_entity_poly.entity_id
_entity_poly.type
_entity_poly.pdbx_seq_one_letter_code
_entity_poly.pdbx_strand_id
1 'polypeptide(L)'
;GRAELADFFAVVTNPFAWYQFFHVIPAAMCLGGFFIMGVAAWHLIRESHVDFFQKSFTIGAAVALVFSVFTAVEGHMHGNHMSLVQPAKLAAMESHWETQRNAPLNLLVIPGENGNLVEALPIPGALSFLAYNDFDAEVKGLNDFPKEDRPPVILTFLGFRTMVGIGTIMPVLALFGWVMRKRLADYPLYLKILPWFIPMPYIAIQAGWVLAEVGRQPWIVYGLMRTSDAVSPVTTGTVAFSLILMSLLYTLLGAAGIWLMIRLAKKGPEDHTPIRIQA
;
A
#
# COMPACT_ATOMS: atom_id res chain seq x y z
N GLY A 1 14.01 30.94 -5.42
CA GLY A 1 13.72 30.22 -6.63
C GLY A 1 12.24 29.87 -6.71
N ARG A 2 11.72 29.83 -7.89
CA ARG A 2 10.33 29.48 -8.18
C ARG A 2 10.33 28.32 -9.15
N ALA A 3 9.56 27.26 -8.87
CA ALA A 3 9.38 26.15 -9.79
C ALA A 3 8.46 26.59 -10.94
N GLU A 4 8.89 26.45 -12.18
CA GLU A 4 8.14 26.78 -13.38
C GLU A 4 8.09 25.58 -14.31
N LEU A 5 6.95 25.42 -15.03
CA LEU A 5 6.78 24.36 -16.00
C LEU A 5 7.60 24.70 -17.26
N ALA A 6 8.74 24.04 -17.46
CA ALA A 6 9.60 24.22 -18.60
C ALA A 6 9.20 23.34 -19.81
N ASP A 7 8.80 22.10 -19.55
CA ASP A 7 8.39 21.13 -20.57
C ASP A 7 7.24 20.26 -20.07
N PHE A 8 6.09 20.39 -20.70
CA PHE A 8 4.87 19.64 -20.36
C PHE A 8 5.04 18.14 -20.62
N PHE A 9 5.66 17.77 -21.73
CA PHE A 9 5.83 16.36 -22.07
C PHE A 9 6.81 15.65 -21.13
N ALA A 10 7.88 16.32 -20.73
CA ALA A 10 8.81 15.78 -19.75
C ALA A 10 8.12 15.47 -18.39
N VAL A 11 7.14 16.29 -17.98
CA VAL A 11 6.37 16.05 -16.76
C VAL A 11 5.43 14.85 -16.92
N VAL A 12 4.68 14.79 -18.03
CA VAL A 12 3.71 13.70 -18.28
C VAL A 12 4.40 12.37 -18.51
N THR A 13 5.58 12.35 -19.11
CA THR A 13 6.36 11.14 -19.37
C THR A 13 7.36 10.81 -18.26
N ASN A 14 7.28 11.48 -17.11
CA ASN A 14 8.16 11.19 -15.97
C ASN A 14 7.98 9.74 -15.51
N PRO A 15 9.03 8.89 -15.57
CA PRO A 15 8.91 7.48 -15.20
C PRO A 15 8.42 7.27 -13.77
N PHE A 16 8.85 8.11 -12.82
CA PHE A 16 8.45 8.02 -11.42
C PHE A 16 6.93 8.18 -11.23
N ALA A 17 6.31 9.11 -11.98
CA ALA A 17 4.86 9.31 -11.93
C ALA A 17 4.09 8.07 -12.45
N TRP A 18 4.62 7.40 -13.48
CA TRP A 18 4.03 6.17 -14.01
C TRP A 18 4.17 4.99 -13.06
N TYR A 19 5.32 4.80 -12.39
CA TYR A 19 5.45 3.80 -11.33
C TYR A 19 4.43 4.02 -10.22
N GLN A 20 4.27 5.26 -9.74
CA GLN A 20 3.26 5.56 -8.73
C GLN A 20 1.84 5.29 -9.21
N PHE A 21 1.50 5.68 -10.43
CA PHE A 21 0.17 5.45 -11.00
C PHE A 21 -0.17 3.97 -11.09
N PHE A 22 0.74 3.17 -11.68
CA PHE A 22 0.55 1.73 -11.82
C PHE A 22 0.67 0.95 -10.52
N HIS A 23 1.17 1.55 -9.45
CA HIS A 23 1.12 0.96 -8.11
C HIS A 23 -0.22 1.27 -7.41
N VAL A 24 -0.65 2.52 -7.42
CA VAL A 24 -1.81 2.99 -6.66
C VAL A 24 -3.13 2.48 -7.24
N ILE A 25 -3.32 2.53 -8.56
CA ILE A 25 -4.58 2.10 -9.18
C ILE A 25 -4.84 0.60 -9.00
N PRO A 26 -3.89 -0.31 -9.28
CA PRO A 26 -4.07 -1.73 -8.99
C PRO A 26 -4.25 -2.03 -7.51
N ALA A 27 -3.57 -1.32 -6.61
CA ALA A 27 -3.79 -1.46 -5.17
C ALA A 27 -5.23 -1.11 -4.76
N ALA A 28 -5.81 -0.04 -5.34
CA ALA A 28 -7.21 0.31 -5.14
C ALA A 28 -8.17 -0.74 -5.70
N MET A 29 -7.88 -1.33 -6.86
CA MET A 29 -8.66 -2.43 -7.43
C MET A 29 -8.57 -3.70 -6.55
N CYS A 30 -7.39 -3.99 -6.02
CA CYS A 30 -7.18 -5.09 -5.07
C CYS A 30 -8.03 -4.88 -3.80
N LEU A 31 -8.06 -3.66 -3.25
CA LEU A 31 -8.91 -3.28 -2.12
C LEU A 31 -10.38 -3.56 -2.44
N GLY A 32 -10.88 -3.14 -3.61
CA GLY A 32 -12.24 -3.43 -4.06
C GLY A 32 -12.55 -4.92 -4.13
N GLY A 33 -11.60 -5.71 -4.65
CA GLY A 33 -11.70 -7.17 -4.71
C GLY A 33 -11.85 -7.80 -3.32
N PHE A 34 -11.01 -7.42 -2.35
CA PHE A 34 -11.10 -7.91 -0.97
C PHE A 34 -12.35 -7.43 -0.24
N PHE A 35 -12.80 -6.23 -0.52
CA PHE A 35 -14.08 -5.74 0.01
C PHE A 35 -15.25 -6.62 -0.44
N ILE A 36 -15.34 -6.92 -1.75
CA ILE A 36 -16.35 -7.82 -2.31
C ILE A 36 -16.24 -9.22 -1.70
N MET A 37 -15.03 -9.79 -1.61
CA MET A 37 -14.80 -11.10 -0.99
C MET A 37 -15.27 -11.14 0.46
N GLY A 38 -14.93 -10.12 1.24
CA GLY A 38 -15.27 -10.04 2.66
C GLY A 38 -16.78 -9.93 2.90
N VAL A 39 -17.47 -9.07 2.14
CA VAL A 39 -18.93 -8.93 2.20
C VAL A 39 -19.60 -10.22 1.76
N ALA A 40 -19.16 -10.82 0.64
CA ALA A 40 -19.72 -12.08 0.15
C ALA A 40 -19.51 -13.21 1.17
N ALA A 41 -18.31 -13.33 1.76
CA ALA A 41 -18.03 -14.32 2.80
C ALA A 41 -18.95 -14.16 4.03
N TRP A 42 -19.24 -12.91 4.44
CA TRP A 42 -20.14 -12.64 5.56
C TRP A 42 -21.55 -13.15 5.31
N HIS A 43 -22.07 -13.02 4.08
CA HIS A 43 -23.38 -13.55 3.70
C HIS A 43 -23.38 -15.07 3.49
N LEU A 44 -22.31 -15.62 2.88
CA LEU A 44 -22.18 -17.07 2.67
C LEU A 44 -22.17 -17.86 3.97
N ILE A 45 -21.51 -17.37 5.03
CA ILE A 45 -21.55 -17.99 6.37
C ILE A 45 -22.99 -18.01 6.93
N ARG A 46 -23.83 -17.05 6.56
CA ARG A 46 -25.21 -16.93 7.02
C ARG A 46 -26.23 -17.58 6.09
N GLU A 47 -25.74 -18.25 5.05
CA GLU A 47 -26.57 -18.89 4.02
C GLU A 47 -27.60 -17.95 3.38
N SER A 48 -27.26 -16.66 3.33
CA SER A 48 -28.10 -15.60 2.77
C SER A 48 -27.76 -15.38 1.30
N HIS A 49 -28.72 -15.50 0.38
CA HIS A 49 -28.57 -15.25 -1.05
C HIS A 49 -27.33 -15.95 -1.66
N VAL A 50 -27.16 -17.24 -1.34
CA VAL A 50 -25.93 -18.03 -1.60
C VAL A 50 -25.48 -17.92 -3.05
N ASP A 51 -26.37 -18.09 -4.03
CA ASP A 51 -26.01 -18.04 -5.46
C ASP A 51 -25.47 -16.67 -5.88
N PHE A 52 -26.06 -15.59 -5.36
CA PHE A 52 -25.60 -14.24 -5.63
C PHE A 52 -24.22 -13.99 -5.02
N PHE A 53 -24.04 -14.30 -3.74
CA PHE A 53 -22.78 -14.04 -3.06
C PHE A 53 -21.66 -14.99 -3.48
N GLN A 54 -21.97 -16.18 -3.95
CA GLN A 54 -20.97 -17.07 -4.55
C GLN A 54 -20.41 -16.51 -5.87
N LYS A 55 -21.25 -15.94 -6.72
CA LYS A 55 -20.84 -15.23 -7.94
C LYS A 55 -20.03 -13.97 -7.60
N SER A 56 -20.53 -13.16 -6.67
CA SER A 56 -19.85 -11.96 -6.19
C SER A 56 -18.47 -12.29 -5.63
N PHE A 57 -18.37 -13.32 -4.78
CA PHE A 57 -17.11 -13.82 -4.25
C PHE A 57 -16.13 -14.20 -5.36
N THR A 58 -16.61 -14.93 -6.37
CA THR A 58 -15.78 -15.37 -7.50
C THR A 58 -15.21 -14.18 -8.27
N ILE A 59 -16.02 -13.15 -8.53
CA ILE A 59 -15.57 -11.92 -9.18
C ILE A 59 -14.55 -11.19 -8.29
N GLY A 60 -14.89 -11.01 -7.00
CA GLY A 60 -13.99 -10.37 -6.05
C GLY A 60 -12.64 -11.06 -5.93
N ALA A 61 -12.62 -12.41 -5.88
CA ALA A 61 -11.40 -13.20 -5.82
C ALA A 61 -10.55 -13.08 -7.09
N ALA A 62 -11.18 -13.04 -8.28
CA ALA A 62 -10.47 -12.82 -9.54
C ALA A 62 -9.81 -11.44 -9.57
N VAL A 63 -10.56 -10.39 -9.24
CA VAL A 63 -10.07 -9.01 -9.18
C VAL A 63 -8.93 -8.90 -8.15
N ALA A 64 -9.15 -9.39 -6.93
CA ALA A 64 -8.14 -9.37 -5.88
C ALA A 64 -6.86 -10.08 -6.29
N LEU A 65 -6.96 -11.27 -6.92
CA LEU A 65 -5.81 -12.06 -7.37
C LEU A 65 -5.01 -11.34 -8.44
N VAL A 66 -5.68 -10.91 -9.52
CA VAL A 66 -5.02 -10.26 -10.66
C VAL A 66 -4.30 -8.99 -10.20
N PHE A 67 -4.99 -8.14 -9.46
CA PHE A 67 -4.43 -6.85 -9.07
C PHE A 67 -3.44 -6.94 -7.90
N SER A 68 -3.55 -7.91 -7.00
CA SER A 68 -2.51 -8.10 -5.97
C SER A 68 -1.20 -8.63 -6.56
N VAL A 69 -1.27 -9.56 -7.51
CA VAL A 69 -0.08 -10.03 -8.24
C VAL A 69 0.53 -8.89 -9.06
N PHE A 70 -0.30 -8.13 -9.79
CA PHE A 70 0.19 -6.98 -10.55
C PHE A 70 0.88 -5.96 -9.65
N THR A 71 0.26 -5.59 -8.52
CA THR A 71 0.83 -4.63 -7.56
C THR A 71 2.14 -5.13 -6.96
N ALA A 72 2.28 -6.44 -6.71
CA ALA A 72 3.52 -7.02 -6.20
C ALA A 72 4.66 -6.95 -7.24
N VAL A 73 4.39 -7.29 -8.49
CA VAL A 73 5.37 -7.23 -9.59
C VAL A 73 5.78 -5.78 -9.87
N GLU A 74 4.80 -4.89 -9.97
CA GLU A 74 5.05 -3.46 -10.19
C GLU A 74 5.81 -2.85 -9.02
N GLY A 75 5.44 -3.21 -7.78
CA GLY A 75 6.13 -2.77 -6.57
C GLY A 75 7.61 -3.13 -6.53
N HIS A 76 7.98 -4.32 -7.05
CA HIS A 76 9.39 -4.68 -7.24
C HIS A 76 10.08 -3.76 -8.25
N MET A 77 9.46 -3.49 -9.40
CA MET A 77 10.01 -2.56 -10.41
C MET A 77 10.14 -1.14 -9.87
N HIS A 78 9.14 -0.68 -9.10
CA HIS A 78 9.18 0.62 -8.42
C HIS A 78 10.32 0.68 -7.39
N GLY A 79 10.55 -0.39 -6.63
CA GLY A 79 11.67 -0.52 -5.70
C GLY A 79 13.03 -0.42 -6.39
N ASN A 80 13.19 -1.10 -7.53
CA ASN A 80 14.41 -0.97 -8.35
C ASN A 80 14.61 0.47 -8.84
N HIS A 81 13.56 1.13 -9.31
CA HIS A 81 13.67 2.54 -9.72
C HIS A 81 14.01 3.44 -8.54
N MET A 82 13.43 3.18 -7.36
CA MET A 82 13.70 3.93 -6.13
C MET A 82 15.16 3.85 -5.71
N SER A 83 15.82 2.70 -5.86
CA SER A 83 17.24 2.51 -5.53
C SER A 83 18.16 3.44 -6.34
N LEU A 84 17.76 3.77 -7.57
CA LEU A 84 18.52 4.64 -8.47
C LEU A 84 18.27 6.13 -8.20
N VAL A 85 17.03 6.51 -7.91
CA VAL A 85 16.65 7.94 -7.82
C VAL A 85 16.61 8.48 -6.39
N GLN A 86 16.37 7.62 -5.38
CA GLN A 86 16.30 8.00 -3.96
C GLN A 86 16.95 6.94 -3.07
N PRO A 87 18.26 6.69 -3.16
CA PRO A 87 18.94 5.61 -2.43
C PRO A 87 18.85 5.77 -0.89
N ALA A 88 18.84 6.99 -0.36
CA ALA A 88 18.63 7.22 1.07
C ALA A 88 17.25 6.74 1.55
N LYS A 89 16.20 6.88 0.71
CA LYS A 89 14.87 6.37 1.00
C LYS A 89 14.85 4.85 0.99
N LEU A 90 15.51 4.21 0.02
CA LEU A 90 15.66 2.74 0.00
C LEU A 90 16.33 2.25 1.28
N ALA A 91 17.45 2.88 1.68
CA ALA A 91 18.14 2.52 2.91
C ALA A 91 17.27 2.69 4.15
N ALA A 92 16.47 3.77 4.23
CA ALA A 92 15.58 4.02 5.36
C ALA A 92 14.40 3.03 5.41
N MET A 93 13.81 2.65 4.28
CA MET A 93 12.66 1.72 4.26
C MET A 93 13.05 0.29 4.62
N GLU A 94 14.33 -0.07 4.49
CA GLU A 94 14.87 -1.37 4.90
C GLU A 94 15.65 -1.28 6.22
N SER A 95 15.82 -0.07 6.76
CA SER A 95 16.69 0.23 7.92
C SER A 95 18.11 -0.31 7.72
N HIS A 96 18.63 -0.13 6.50
CA HIS A 96 19.95 -0.57 6.08
C HIS A 96 20.98 0.52 6.38
N TRP A 97 21.89 0.24 7.31
CA TRP A 97 22.79 1.28 7.84
C TRP A 97 24.17 1.29 7.19
N GLU A 98 24.72 0.12 6.87
CA GLU A 98 26.09 -0.01 6.36
C GLU A 98 26.07 -0.32 4.86
N THR A 99 26.84 0.41 4.07
CA THR A 99 27.03 0.13 2.65
C THR A 99 27.75 -1.20 2.46
N GLN A 100 27.16 -2.11 1.72
CA GLN A 100 27.74 -3.42 1.47
C GLN A 100 27.26 -4.05 0.17
N ARG A 101 28.10 -4.90 -0.38
CA ARG A 101 27.75 -5.80 -1.49
C ARG A 101 27.09 -7.04 -0.93
N ASN A 102 26.30 -7.72 -1.76
CA ASN A 102 25.52 -8.90 -1.35
C ASN A 102 24.70 -8.60 -0.07
N ALA A 103 24.05 -7.43 -0.03
CA ALA A 103 23.35 -6.93 1.13
C ALA A 103 22.21 -7.87 1.52
N PRO A 104 22.15 -8.31 2.78
CA PRO A 104 21.09 -9.20 3.24
C PRO A 104 19.78 -8.44 3.40
N LEU A 105 18.66 -9.13 3.17
CA LEU A 105 17.35 -8.70 3.62
C LEU A 105 17.09 -9.29 5.01
N ASN A 106 17.09 -8.47 6.04
CA ASN A 106 16.77 -8.89 7.39
C ASN A 106 15.24 -8.96 7.55
N LEU A 107 14.68 -10.16 7.80
CA LEU A 107 13.23 -10.33 7.95
C LEU A 107 12.71 -9.71 9.25
N LEU A 108 13.48 -9.80 10.33
CA LEU A 108 13.16 -9.20 11.62
C LEU A 108 14.16 -8.08 11.92
N VAL A 109 13.64 -6.85 11.98
CA VAL A 109 14.42 -5.66 12.32
C VAL A 109 13.62 -4.83 13.32
N ILE A 110 14.31 -4.35 14.37
CA ILE A 110 13.81 -3.30 15.26
C ILE A 110 14.66 -2.07 14.97
N PRO A 111 14.13 -1.08 14.21
CA PRO A 111 14.90 0.10 13.85
C PRO A 111 15.14 1.00 15.08
N GLY A 112 16.29 1.66 15.09
CA GLY A 112 16.64 2.70 16.03
C GLY A 112 17.01 4.00 15.32
N GLU A 113 17.34 5.03 16.08
CA GLU A 113 17.66 6.37 15.52
C GLU A 113 19.05 6.45 14.87
N ASN A 114 20.01 5.65 15.32
CA ASN A 114 21.40 5.67 14.86
C ASN A 114 21.94 4.27 14.55
N GLY A 115 21.08 3.31 14.30
CA GLY A 115 21.40 1.91 14.04
C GLY A 115 20.24 1.03 14.47
N ASN A 116 20.23 -0.24 14.06
CA ASN A 116 19.21 -1.19 14.46
C ASN A 116 19.46 -1.70 15.87
N LEU A 117 18.40 -1.84 16.66
CA LEU A 117 18.45 -2.45 17.99
C LEU A 117 18.49 -3.98 17.86
N VAL A 118 17.82 -4.53 16.87
CA VAL A 118 17.80 -5.97 16.56
C VAL A 118 17.81 -6.16 15.05
N GLU A 119 18.64 -7.07 14.59
CA GLU A 119 18.63 -7.60 13.22
C GLU A 119 18.68 -9.13 13.30
N ALA A 120 17.72 -9.80 12.67
CA ALA A 120 17.66 -11.24 12.68
C ALA A 120 17.05 -11.80 11.39
N LEU A 121 17.30 -13.10 11.15
CA LEU A 121 16.84 -13.83 9.97
C LEU A 121 17.28 -13.18 8.65
N PRO A 122 18.61 -13.00 8.42
CA PRO A 122 19.11 -12.45 7.19
C PRO A 122 18.94 -13.43 6.02
N ILE A 123 18.44 -12.92 4.90
CA ILE A 123 18.48 -13.63 3.61
C ILE A 123 19.61 -13.01 2.80
N PRO A 124 20.77 -13.69 2.64
CA PRO A 124 21.95 -13.14 1.99
C PRO A 124 21.65 -12.67 0.56
N GLY A 125 22.14 -11.49 0.17
CA GLY A 125 22.00 -10.93 -1.16
C GLY A 125 20.57 -10.51 -1.56
N ALA A 126 19.56 -10.81 -0.75
CA ALA A 126 18.18 -10.56 -1.14
C ALA A 126 17.87 -9.06 -1.26
N LEU A 127 18.44 -8.21 -0.43
CA LEU A 127 18.27 -6.75 -0.55
C LEU A 127 18.96 -6.23 -1.83
N SER A 128 20.17 -6.70 -2.14
CA SER A 128 20.84 -6.37 -3.40
C SER A 128 20.02 -6.75 -4.62
N PHE A 129 19.45 -7.97 -4.62
CA PHE A 129 18.57 -8.44 -5.68
C PHE A 129 17.29 -7.61 -5.79
N LEU A 130 16.64 -7.31 -4.68
CA LEU A 130 15.41 -6.50 -4.69
C LEU A 130 15.67 -5.06 -5.16
N ALA A 131 16.87 -4.51 -4.88
CA ALA A 131 17.23 -3.15 -5.26
C ALA A 131 17.69 -3.04 -6.72
N TYR A 132 18.43 -4.04 -7.23
CA TYR A 132 19.17 -3.91 -8.50
C TYR A 132 19.03 -5.11 -9.43
N ASN A 133 18.24 -6.14 -9.11
CA ASN A 133 18.16 -7.43 -9.81
C ASN A 133 19.52 -8.16 -9.92
N ASP A 134 20.44 -7.88 -9.00
CA ASP A 134 21.77 -8.47 -8.93
C ASP A 134 22.10 -8.77 -7.46
N PHE A 135 22.41 -10.02 -7.16
CA PHE A 135 22.73 -10.45 -5.78
C PHE A 135 24.04 -9.86 -5.25
N ASP A 136 24.97 -9.48 -6.13
CA ASP A 136 26.28 -8.91 -5.75
C ASP A 136 26.30 -7.39 -5.82
N ALA A 137 25.20 -6.73 -6.20
CA ALA A 137 25.14 -5.28 -6.25
C ALA A 137 25.42 -4.67 -4.86
N GLU A 138 26.07 -3.50 -4.89
CA GLU A 138 26.29 -2.71 -3.68
C GLU A 138 25.04 -1.90 -3.34
N VAL A 139 24.55 -2.05 -2.12
CA VAL A 139 23.44 -1.26 -1.57
C VAL A 139 24.02 -0.23 -0.60
N LYS A 140 23.74 1.05 -0.85
CA LYS A 140 24.16 2.14 0.03
C LYS A 140 23.42 2.11 1.35
N GLY A 141 24.17 2.22 2.45
CA GLY A 141 23.61 2.33 3.79
C GLY A 141 23.35 3.78 4.20
N LEU A 142 22.53 3.96 5.24
CA LEU A 142 22.21 5.28 5.78
C LEU A 142 23.43 6.06 6.24
N ASN A 143 24.50 5.38 6.65
CA ASN A 143 25.72 6.03 7.13
C ASN A 143 26.49 6.77 6.03
N ASP A 144 26.25 6.48 4.75
CA ASP A 144 26.83 7.21 3.62
C ASP A 144 26.16 8.56 3.34
N PHE A 145 25.01 8.83 3.98
CA PHE A 145 24.29 10.09 3.80
C PHE A 145 24.45 11.00 5.03
N PRO A 146 24.59 12.33 4.84
CA PRO A 146 24.54 13.29 5.92
C PRO A 146 23.29 13.10 6.78
N LYS A 147 23.40 13.28 8.11
CA LYS A 147 22.28 13.07 9.03
C LYS A 147 21.05 13.92 8.68
N GLU A 148 21.29 15.15 8.23
CA GLU A 148 20.28 16.11 7.81
C GLU A 148 19.54 15.71 6.51
N ASP A 149 20.07 14.77 5.73
CA ASP A 149 19.50 14.28 4.48
C ASP A 149 18.85 12.90 4.63
N ARG A 150 18.91 12.30 5.82
CA ARG A 150 18.30 11.00 6.10
C ARG A 150 16.81 11.15 6.36
N PRO A 151 15.97 10.30 5.72
CA PRO A 151 14.56 10.23 6.09
C PRO A 151 14.37 9.76 7.54
N PRO A 152 13.21 10.07 8.18
CA PRO A 152 12.83 9.48 9.47
C PRO A 152 12.72 7.96 9.37
N VAL A 153 13.76 7.23 9.84
CA VAL A 153 13.95 5.80 9.58
C VAL A 153 12.79 4.95 10.12
N ILE A 154 12.41 5.16 11.39
CA ILE A 154 11.40 4.33 12.06
C ILE A 154 10.05 4.34 11.31
N LEU A 155 9.54 5.53 10.97
CA LEU A 155 8.25 5.66 10.28
C LEU A 155 8.32 5.15 8.84
N THR A 156 9.42 5.42 8.15
CA THR A 156 9.65 4.94 6.77
C THR A 156 9.70 3.41 6.73
N PHE A 157 10.46 2.80 7.64
CA PHE A 157 10.56 1.36 7.79
C PHE A 157 9.22 0.70 8.13
N LEU A 158 8.52 1.20 9.17
CA LEU A 158 7.23 0.65 9.58
C LEU A 158 6.18 0.78 8.47
N GLY A 159 6.15 1.91 7.77
CA GLY A 159 5.27 2.11 6.61
C GLY A 159 5.52 1.06 5.53
N PHE A 160 6.78 0.87 5.16
CA PHE A 160 7.18 -0.11 4.16
C PHE A 160 6.86 -1.55 4.58
N ARG A 161 7.30 -1.96 5.77
CA ARG A 161 7.09 -3.33 6.28
C ARG A 161 5.62 -3.68 6.46
N THR A 162 4.79 -2.74 6.91
CA THR A 162 3.35 -2.95 7.02
C THR A 162 2.71 -3.12 5.64
N MET A 163 3.06 -2.26 4.68
CA MET A 163 2.56 -2.33 3.31
C MET A 163 2.94 -3.67 2.66
N VAL A 164 4.22 -4.04 2.68
CA VAL A 164 4.72 -5.27 2.07
C VAL A 164 4.20 -6.50 2.80
N GLY A 165 4.17 -6.50 4.13
CA GLY A 165 3.67 -7.63 4.94
C GLY A 165 2.22 -7.97 4.63
N ILE A 166 1.34 -6.97 4.59
CA ILE A 166 -0.06 -7.18 4.19
C ILE A 166 -0.13 -7.55 2.70
N GLY A 167 0.62 -6.83 1.84
CA GLY A 167 0.64 -7.02 0.39
C GLY A 167 1.05 -8.42 -0.03
N THR A 168 1.95 -9.09 0.68
CA THR A 168 2.37 -10.48 0.38
C THR A 168 1.33 -11.53 0.78
N ILE A 169 0.50 -11.24 1.79
CA ILE A 169 -0.58 -12.13 2.21
C ILE A 169 -1.76 -12.08 1.21
N MET A 170 -2.00 -10.93 0.59
CA MET A 170 -3.14 -10.68 -0.28
C MET A 170 -3.22 -11.64 -1.48
N PRO A 171 -2.20 -11.82 -2.33
CA PRO A 171 -2.27 -12.76 -3.46
C PRO A 171 -2.49 -14.21 -3.00
N VAL A 172 -1.93 -14.60 -1.85
CA VAL A 172 -2.12 -15.96 -1.29
C VAL A 172 -3.57 -16.19 -0.91
N LEU A 173 -4.20 -15.25 -0.18
CA LEU A 173 -5.61 -15.34 0.19
C LEU A 173 -6.52 -15.29 -1.04
N ALA A 174 -6.23 -14.43 -2.00
CA ALA A 174 -7.02 -14.32 -3.22
C ALA A 174 -6.92 -15.58 -4.09
N LEU A 175 -5.71 -16.15 -4.23
CA LEU A 175 -5.47 -17.40 -4.94
C LEU A 175 -6.23 -18.56 -4.29
N PHE A 176 -6.12 -18.69 -2.97
CA PHE A 176 -6.87 -19.70 -2.23
C PHE A 176 -8.38 -19.56 -2.49
N GLY A 177 -8.92 -18.37 -2.36
CA GLY A 177 -10.33 -18.10 -2.63
C GLY A 177 -10.74 -18.43 -4.07
N TRP A 178 -9.91 -18.07 -5.03
CA TRP A 178 -10.14 -18.38 -6.45
C TRP A 178 -10.13 -19.86 -6.74
N VAL A 179 -9.18 -20.62 -6.20
CA VAL A 179 -9.08 -22.07 -6.39
C VAL A 179 -10.26 -22.77 -5.73
N MET A 180 -10.60 -22.39 -4.49
CA MET A 180 -11.65 -23.02 -3.68
C MET A 180 -13.06 -22.46 -3.94
N ARG A 181 -13.24 -21.54 -4.89
CA ARG A 181 -14.51 -20.81 -5.14
C ARG A 181 -15.76 -21.70 -5.29
N LYS A 182 -15.60 -22.95 -5.71
CA LYS A 182 -16.71 -23.91 -5.85
C LYS A 182 -16.96 -24.75 -4.57
N ARG A 183 -16.09 -24.66 -3.57
CA ARG A 183 -16.11 -25.45 -2.34
C ARG A 183 -15.93 -24.59 -1.09
N LEU A 184 -16.38 -23.34 -1.12
CA LEU A 184 -16.19 -22.40 -0.02
C LEU A 184 -16.80 -22.88 1.30
N ALA A 185 -17.90 -23.62 1.22
CA ALA A 185 -18.57 -24.19 2.39
C ALA A 185 -17.66 -25.16 3.17
N ASP A 186 -16.71 -25.81 2.51
CA ASP A 186 -15.76 -26.75 3.14
C ASP A 186 -14.67 -26.02 3.97
N TYR A 187 -14.57 -24.68 3.83
CA TYR A 187 -13.54 -23.86 4.45
C TYR A 187 -14.13 -22.73 5.32
N PRO A 188 -14.87 -23.06 6.38
CA PRO A 188 -15.58 -22.04 7.20
C PRO A 188 -14.61 -21.08 7.91
N LEU A 189 -13.40 -21.53 8.27
CA LEU A 189 -12.40 -20.65 8.88
C LEU A 189 -11.94 -19.56 7.90
N TYR A 190 -11.69 -19.91 6.65
CA TYR A 190 -11.31 -18.97 5.61
C TYR A 190 -12.40 -17.90 5.41
N LEU A 191 -13.66 -18.33 5.29
CA LEU A 191 -14.78 -17.39 5.17
C LEU A 191 -14.92 -16.47 6.40
N LYS A 192 -14.65 -16.97 7.62
CA LYS A 192 -14.69 -16.16 8.85
C LYS A 192 -13.58 -15.10 8.92
N ILE A 193 -12.42 -15.36 8.34
CA ILE A 193 -11.28 -14.44 8.33
C ILE A 193 -11.52 -13.27 7.36
N LEU A 194 -12.14 -13.49 6.21
CA LEU A 194 -12.26 -12.50 5.14
C LEU A 194 -12.98 -11.20 5.53
N PRO A 195 -14.10 -11.19 6.29
CA PRO A 195 -14.71 -9.95 6.74
C PRO A 195 -13.77 -9.10 7.62
N TRP A 196 -12.93 -9.75 8.43
CA TRP A 196 -11.91 -9.09 9.25
C TRP A 196 -10.71 -8.62 8.43
N PHE A 197 -10.52 -9.20 7.23
CA PHE A 197 -9.46 -8.79 6.32
C PHE A 197 -9.83 -7.56 5.46
N ILE A 198 -11.11 -7.15 5.41
CA ILE A 198 -11.56 -5.96 4.66
C ILE A 198 -10.72 -4.70 4.96
N PRO A 199 -10.38 -4.34 6.22
CA PRO A 199 -9.56 -3.17 6.51
C PRO A 199 -8.08 -3.30 6.12
N MET A 200 -7.55 -4.51 5.91
CA MET A 200 -6.12 -4.73 5.68
C MET A 200 -5.58 -4.03 4.42
N PRO A 201 -6.24 -4.09 3.24
CA PRO A 201 -5.81 -3.33 2.08
C PRO A 201 -5.80 -1.80 2.30
N TYR A 202 -6.75 -1.27 3.07
CA TYR A 202 -6.74 0.16 3.46
C TYR A 202 -5.50 0.49 4.30
N ILE A 203 -5.19 -0.35 5.29
CA ILE A 203 -4.00 -0.18 6.14
C ILE A 203 -2.73 -0.24 5.29
N ALA A 204 -2.64 -1.18 4.35
CA ALA A 204 -1.50 -1.30 3.45
C ALA A 204 -1.32 -0.04 2.57
N ILE A 205 -2.41 0.49 1.99
CA ILE A 205 -2.38 1.71 1.18
C ILE A 205 -1.95 2.91 2.04
N GLN A 206 -2.50 3.08 3.25
CA GLN A 206 -2.10 4.17 4.14
C GLN A 206 -0.64 4.05 4.58
N ALA A 207 -0.17 2.84 4.88
CA ALA A 207 1.23 2.58 5.20
C ALA A 207 2.15 2.93 4.02
N GLY A 208 1.73 2.61 2.78
CA GLY A 208 2.41 3.03 1.55
C GLY A 208 2.47 4.55 1.38
N TRP A 209 1.40 5.28 1.72
CA TRP A 209 1.41 6.74 1.72
C TRP A 209 2.34 7.32 2.79
N VAL A 210 2.37 6.74 4.00
CA VAL A 210 3.36 7.13 5.02
C VAL A 210 4.78 6.92 4.49
N LEU A 211 5.08 5.78 3.90
CA LEU A 211 6.36 5.53 3.23
C LEU A 211 6.67 6.57 2.16
N ALA A 212 5.69 6.89 1.30
CA ALA A 212 5.89 7.83 0.19
C ALA A 212 6.24 9.23 0.69
N GLU A 213 5.52 9.75 1.67
CA GLU A 213 5.61 11.13 2.13
C GLU A 213 6.67 11.34 3.22
N VAL A 214 6.76 10.44 4.20
CA VAL A 214 7.77 10.51 5.26
C VAL A 214 9.14 10.07 4.75
N GLY A 215 9.19 9.00 3.94
CA GLY A 215 10.45 8.53 3.35
C GLY A 215 11.05 9.48 2.31
N ARG A 216 10.32 10.49 1.86
CA ARG A 216 10.82 11.55 0.98
C ARG A 216 11.55 12.65 1.76
N GLN A 217 11.24 12.82 3.04
CA GLN A 217 11.84 13.90 3.84
C GLN A 217 13.38 13.76 3.92
N PRO A 218 14.13 14.85 4.03
CA PRO A 218 13.67 16.24 4.16
C PRO A 218 13.38 16.98 2.84
N TRP A 219 13.21 16.26 1.73
CA TRP A 219 13.12 16.84 0.39
C TRP A 219 11.67 17.04 -0.10
N ILE A 220 11.37 18.17 -0.72
CA ILE A 220 10.22 18.34 -1.62
C ILE A 220 10.60 17.92 -3.04
N VAL A 221 11.77 18.39 -3.51
CA VAL A 221 12.40 17.94 -4.76
C VAL A 221 13.75 17.37 -4.39
N TYR A 222 13.92 16.08 -4.56
CA TYR A 222 15.11 15.35 -4.10
C TYR A 222 16.40 15.99 -4.61
N GLY A 223 17.31 16.31 -3.68
CA GLY A 223 18.60 16.93 -3.95
C GLY A 223 18.55 18.42 -4.39
N LEU A 224 17.37 19.02 -4.56
CA LEU A 224 17.22 20.40 -5.05
C LEU A 224 16.50 21.34 -4.07
N MET A 225 15.41 20.89 -3.44
CA MET A 225 14.61 21.76 -2.58
C MET A 225 14.19 20.99 -1.31
N ARG A 226 14.58 21.52 -0.16
CA ARG A 226 14.16 20.95 1.14
C ARG A 226 12.78 21.45 1.54
N THR A 227 12.10 20.71 2.39
CA THR A 227 10.80 21.08 2.97
C THR A 227 10.89 22.41 3.71
N SER A 228 12.01 22.68 4.42
CA SER A 228 12.28 23.95 5.10
C SER A 228 12.30 25.15 4.17
N ASP A 229 12.73 24.98 2.92
CA ASP A 229 12.92 26.05 1.95
C ASP A 229 11.64 26.37 1.17
N ALA A 230 10.65 25.48 1.26
CA ALA A 230 9.38 25.57 0.55
C ALA A 230 8.19 25.95 1.44
N VAL A 231 8.48 26.67 2.52
CA VAL A 231 7.45 27.15 3.45
C VAL A 231 6.61 28.23 2.78
N SER A 232 5.28 28.07 2.82
CA SER A 232 4.32 29.06 2.32
C SER A 232 4.36 30.34 3.17
N PRO A 233 4.16 31.54 2.58
CA PRO A 233 4.05 32.81 3.32
C PRO A 233 2.75 32.92 4.15
N VAL A 234 1.89 31.91 4.12
CA VAL A 234 0.63 31.86 4.88
C VAL A 234 0.91 31.73 6.39
N THR A 235 0.13 32.43 7.21
CA THR A 235 0.31 32.38 8.67
C THR A 235 -0.02 30.98 9.25
N THR A 236 0.67 30.59 10.31
CA THR A 236 0.44 29.33 11.01
C THR A 236 -1.02 29.15 11.45
N GLY A 237 -1.68 30.24 11.89
CA GLY A 237 -3.09 30.21 12.30
C GLY A 237 -4.03 29.84 11.15
N THR A 238 -3.80 30.36 9.94
CA THR A 238 -4.60 30.02 8.74
C THR A 238 -4.41 28.56 8.34
N VAL A 239 -3.17 28.08 8.38
CA VAL A 239 -2.87 26.66 8.09
C VAL A 239 -3.54 25.74 9.12
N ALA A 240 -3.40 26.05 10.42
CA ALA A 240 -4.02 25.28 11.48
C ALA A 240 -5.55 25.25 11.38
N PHE A 241 -6.18 26.40 11.11
CA PHE A 241 -7.64 26.48 10.89
C PHE A 241 -8.08 25.60 9.74
N SER A 242 -7.42 25.71 8.58
CA SER A 242 -7.74 24.89 7.39
C SER A 242 -7.57 23.41 7.67
N LEU A 243 -6.47 23.02 8.34
CA LEU A 243 -6.19 21.62 8.67
C LEU A 243 -7.24 21.04 9.62
N ILE A 244 -7.59 21.76 10.68
CA ILE A 244 -8.60 21.32 11.64
C ILE A 244 -9.98 21.21 10.94
N LEU A 245 -10.38 22.22 10.18
CA LEU A 245 -11.66 22.23 9.49
C LEU A 245 -11.77 21.06 8.49
N MET A 246 -10.75 20.85 7.66
CA MET A 246 -10.72 19.74 6.70
C MET A 246 -10.69 18.38 7.39
N SER A 247 -9.90 18.24 8.47
CA SER A 247 -9.85 17.00 9.25
C SER A 247 -11.21 16.65 9.85
N LEU A 248 -11.91 17.62 10.42
CA LEU A 248 -13.26 17.42 10.95
C LEU A 248 -14.25 17.04 9.86
N LEU A 249 -14.25 17.78 8.75
CA LEU A 249 -15.15 17.52 7.61
C LEU A 249 -14.94 16.11 7.06
N TYR A 250 -13.70 15.72 6.76
CA TYR A 250 -13.41 14.40 6.21
C TYR A 250 -13.65 13.28 7.21
N THR A 251 -13.45 13.51 8.51
CA THR A 251 -13.78 12.53 9.55
C THR A 251 -15.29 12.29 9.60
N LEU A 252 -16.11 13.35 9.56
CA LEU A 252 -17.57 13.21 9.53
C LEU A 252 -18.07 12.52 8.26
N LEU A 253 -17.57 12.93 7.09
CA LEU A 253 -17.92 12.29 5.81
C LEU A 253 -17.47 10.83 5.76
N GLY A 254 -16.26 10.54 6.25
CA GLY A 254 -15.73 9.19 6.34
C GLY A 254 -16.56 8.29 7.26
N ALA A 255 -16.91 8.80 8.44
CA ALA A 255 -17.78 8.07 9.38
C ALA A 255 -19.16 7.78 8.79
N ALA A 256 -19.78 8.78 8.13
CA ALA A 256 -21.06 8.61 7.43
C ALA A 256 -20.95 7.59 6.29
N GLY A 257 -19.87 7.67 5.48
CA GLY A 257 -19.60 6.73 4.39
C GLY A 257 -19.42 5.30 4.90
N ILE A 258 -18.61 5.08 5.92
CA ILE A 258 -18.40 3.76 6.52
C ILE A 258 -19.71 3.21 7.10
N TRP A 259 -20.46 4.04 7.82
CA TRP A 259 -21.77 3.64 8.34
C TRP A 259 -22.74 3.19 7.24
N LEU A 260 -22.81 3.97 6.15
CA LEU A 260 -23.67 3.65 5.00
C LEU A 260 -23.21 2.36 4.31
N MET A 261 -21.91 2.19 4.09
CA MET A 261 -21.34 0.96 3.50
C MET A 261 -21.67 -0.28 4.34
N ILE A 262 -21.49 -0.21 5.67
CA ILE A 262 -21.83 -1.31 6.57
C ILE A 262 -23.34 -1.61 6.53
N ARG A 263 -24.18 -0.57 6.52
CA ARG A 263 -25.64 -0.73 6.46
C ARG A 263 -26.07 -1.42 5.17
N LEU A 264 -25.57 -0.97 4.02
CA LEU A 264 -25.89 -1.55 2.71
C LEU A 264 -25.32 -2.96 2.55
N ALA A 265 -24.07 -3.17 2.98
CA ALA A 265 -23.44 -4.50 2.96
C ALA A 265 -24.25 -5.52 3.77
N LYS A 266 -24.77 -5.14 4.95
CA LYS A 266 -25.61 -6.02 5.78
C LYS A 266 -27.00 -6.28 5.21
N LYS A 267 -27.56 -5.33 4.46
CA LYS A 267 -28.91 -5.47 3.88
C LYS A 267 -28.94 -6.57 2.80
N GLY A 268 -27.87 -6.69 2.02
CA GLY A 268 -27.85 -7.60 0.86
C GLY A 268 -28.72 -7.11 -0.31
N PRO A 269 -28.82 -7.93 -1.38
CA PRO A 269 -29.66 -7.62 -2.53
C PRO A 269 -31.14 -7.62 -2.14
N GLU A 270 -31.93 -6.78 -2.82
CA GLU A 270 -33.40 -6.82 -2.71
C GLU A 270 -33.93 -8.01 -3.50
N ASP A 271 -34.93 -8.71 -2.94
CA ASP A 271 -35.64 -9.76 -3.66
C ASP A 271 -36.49 -9.10 -4.77
N HIS A 272 -35.90 -8.97 -5.95
CA HIS A 272 -36.65 -8.57 -7.12
C HIS A 272 -37.57 -9.72 -7.51
N THR A 273 -38.84 -9.62 -7.22
CA THR A 273 -39.87 -10.39 -7.91
C THR A 273 -39.70 -10.13 -9.40
N PRO A 274 -39.45 -11.16 -10.25
CA PRO A 274 -39.32 -10.94 -11.67
C PRO A 274 -40.52 -10.20 -12.18
N ILE A 275 -40.33 -9.03 -12.81
CA ILE A 275 -41.40 -8.33 -13.54
C ILE A 275 -41.84 -9.32 -14.62
N ARG A 276 -43.02 -9.95 -14.42
CA ARG A 276 -43.67 -10.70 -15.48
C ARG A 276 -44.06 -9.68 -16.54
N ILE A 277 -43.32 -9.61 -17.61
CA ILE A 277 -43.74 -8.96 -18.84
C ILE A 277 -44.89 -9.85 -19.32
N GLN A 278 -46.12 -9.39 -19.09
CA GLN A 278 -47.29 -10.00 -19.73
C GLN A 278 -47.16 -9.70 -21.22
N ALA A 279 -46.93 -10.77 -21.99
CA ALA A 279 -46.96 -10.74 -23.45
C ALA A 279 -48.39 -10.66 -23.97
#